data_e3f2aa6ff5a9b7d1b02263661c3560ae
#
_entry.id   e3f2aa6ff5a9b7d1b02263661c3560ae
#
_cell.length_a   1.000
_cell.length_b   1.000
_cell.length_c   1.000
_cell.angle_alpha   90.00
_cell.angle_beta   90.00
_cell.angle_gamma   90.00
#
_symmetry.space_group_name_H-M   'P 1'
#
loop_
_entity.id
_entity.type
_entity.pdbx_description
1 polymer ?
#
loop_
_entity_poly.entity_id
_entity_poly.type
_entity_poly.pdbx_seq_one_letter_code
_entity_poly.pdbx_strand_id
1 'polypeptide(L)'
;VRIKIPVYFNAPQTDLEEHAATHELTFIQLYLKKHGFESTPTCRCGCGETTKFTGWWTGFNEFIFGHQSYIHNGIYDKETEARITETRGINWRNKPGVWFNRTKQNDEATRKRAEATSAGRKKAFNEASITIWSKGKTKETSEAVSQMALEQKERFATGKNTPWTKGLTKETDTRIKTMSEKVSLSLHRESLRSRLDDLKRLKHDEITARIEKNSNLEVVDDIGYKSDAIPNIHVRCKQCGSEWESSLRKLRYGKCYKCDAGGSKAQAEIASFIESLGVNVNKNDRTTINGEQRMAELDVFIPSKMIAIEYNGLYWHNETQKSRQYHQNKTTMCKNVGITLIHVFEDEWRDKKNIVKSMIVHRLGLTPNRISARKCTTNELSSAQRKTFFNENHIEGDTRSIYAFGLFNEGTIVAAMSLRKPFHKKHERSIEIARFCTKINTSVAGALGKLTKIAAMKAIETNHSSLLTYVDTHLGVQNSWQSAGWTFVNESPERFWWTDYHTRFNRFKFKANKTMGLSEIDVANAANVVKIWGCRNLVFELALITSREAPSQPAW
;
A
#
# COMPACT_ATOMS: atom_id res chain seq x y z
N VAL A 1 20.55 4.80 16.56
CA VAL A 1 20.96 6.19 16.31
C VAL A 1 20.89 6.39 14.80
N ARG A 2 19.92 7.17 14.30
CA ARG A 2 19.93 7.60 12.90
C ARG A 2 21.04 8.63 12.76
N ILE A 3 22.15 8.25 12.15
CA ILE A 3 23.23 9.18 11.80
C ILE A 3 22.66 10.10 10.71
N LYS A 4 22.56 11.41 10.99
CA LYS A 4 22.21 12.43 9.99
C LYS A 4 23.36 12.51 8.98
N ILE A 5 23.10 12.11 7.75
CA ILE A 5 24.04 12.19 6.64
C ILE A 5 24.09 13.65 6.16
N PRO A 6 25.27 14.27 6.02
CA PRO A 6 25.39 15.62 5.46
C PRO A 6 24.89 15.68 4.01
N VAL A 7 24.36 16.83 3.62
CA VAL A 7 23.60 17.15 2.40
C VAL A 7 24.32 16.88 1.07
N TYR A 8 25.56 16.45 1.07
CA TYR A 8 26.39 16.30 -0.15
C TYR A 8 26.23 14.96 -0.91
N PHE A 9 25.45 14.00 -0.43
CA PHE A 9 25.29 12.68 -1.05
C PHE A 9 23.85 12.35 -1.42
N ASN A 10 23.25 13.16 -2.29
CA ASN A 10 22.05 12.80 -3.04
C ASN A 10 22.36 12.09 -4.37
N ALA A 11 23.57 11.54 -4.52
CA ALA A 11 23.94 10.80 -5.70
C ALA A 11 23.20 9.44 -5.76
N PRO A 12 22.79 8.98 -6.94
CA PRO A 12 22.29 7.62 -7.14
C PRO A 12 23.31 6.58 -6.67
N GLN A 13 22.86 5.40 -6.27
CA GLN A 13 23.76 4.32 -5.83
C GLN A 13 24.78 3.93 -6.91
N THR A 14 24.39 3.99 -8.19
CA THR A 14 25.25 3.75 -9.36
C THR A 14 26.47 4.67 -9.39
N ASP A 15 26.29 5.97 -9.11
CA ASP A 15 27.38 6.94 -9.12
C ASP A 15 28.38 6.69 -7.98
N LEU A 16 27.91 6.17 -6.85
CA LEU A 16 28.74 5.81 -5.71
C LEU A 16 29.50 4.50 -5.93
N GLU A 17 28.91 3.56 -6.63
CA GLU A 17 29.56 2.31 -7.05
C GLU A 17 30.66 2.58 -8.08
N GLU A 18 30.40 3.46 -9.05
CA GLU A 18 31.39 3.89 -10.05
C GLU A 18 32.56 4.67 -9.39
N HIS A 19 32.26 5.55 -8.42
CA HIS A 19 33.28 6.24 -7.65
C HIS A 19 34.14 5.29 -6.79
N ALA A 20 33.52 4.26 -6.18
CA ALA A 20 34.24 3.25 -5.43
C ALA A 20 35.18 2.46 -6.34
N ALA A 21 34.75 2.07 -7.53
CA ALA A 21 35.56 1.35 -8.51
C ALA A 21 36.76 2.20 -9.00
N THR A 22 36.56 3.51 -9.23
CA THR A 22 37.61 4.45 -9.67
C THR A 22 38.73 4.59 -8.64
N HIS A 23 38.44 4.37 -7.35
CA HIS A 23 39.41 4.46 -6.27
C HIS A 23 39.90 3.10 -5.75
N GLU A 24 39.65 2.00 -6.48
CA GLU A 24 40.01 0.61 -6.08
C GLU A 24 39.43 0.20 -4.71
N LEU A 25 38.32 0.84 -4.29
CA LEU A 25 37.64 0.54 -3.04
C LEU A 25 36.33 -0.24 -3.33
N THR A 26 36.06 -1.23 -2.50
CA THR A 26 34.71 -1.81 -2.53
C THR A 26 33.69 -0.81 -2.01
N PHE A 27 32.43 -0.93 -2.45
CA PHE A 27 31.33 -0.07 -2.01
C PHE A 27 31.17 -0.05 -0.47
N ILE A 28 31.42 -1.19 0.17
CA ILE A 28 31.43 -1.31 1.64
C ILE A 28 32.60 -0.53 2.26
N GLN A 29 33.81 -0.63 1.71
CA GLN A 29 34.97 0.10 2.20
C GLN A 29 34.79 1.61 2.08
N LEU A 30 34.18 2.07 0.99
CA LEU A 30 33.83 3.47 0.83
C LEU A 30 32.84 3.94 1.90
N TYR A 31 31.83 3.12 2.21
CA TYR A 31 30.87 3.40 3.28
C TYR A 31 31.54 3.47 4.65
N LEU A 32 32.39 2.48 5.00
CA LEU A 32 33.13 2.45 6.27
C LEU A 32 33.99 3.70 6.43
N LYS A 33 34.79 4.03 5.42
CA LYS A 33 35.66 5.24 5.41
C LYS A 33 34.84 6.53 5.57
N LYS A 34 33.71 6.64 4.88
CA LYS A 34 32.84 7.81 4.92
C LYS A 34 32.18 8.04 6.28
N HIS A 35 31.83 6.98 6.98
CA HIS A 35 31.13 7.04 8.26
C HIS A 35 32.05 6.83 9.49
N GLY A 36 33.38 6.78 9.27
CA GLY A 36 34.36 6.67 10.36
C GLY A 36 34.37 5.31 11.06
N PHE A 37 34.02 4.25 10.36
CA PHE A 37 34.15 2.89 10.88
C PHE A 37 35.55 2.35 10.54
N GLU A 38 36.27 1.84 11.53
CA GLU A 38 37.56 1.19 11.35
C GLU A 38 37.44 -0.21 10.73
N SER A 39 36.32 -0.87 10.97
CA SER A 39 36.01 -2.22 10.45
C SER A 39 34.49 -2.42 10.30
N THR A 40 34.12 -3.51 9.64
CA THR A 40 32.68 -3.91 9.53
C THR A 40 32.07 -4.10 10.91
N PRO A 41 30.93 -3.43 11.23
CA PRO A 41 30.28 -3.55 12.51
C PRO A 41 29.91 -4.99 12.87
N THR A 42 30.15 -5.37 14.11
CA THR A 42 29.75 -6.67 14.63
C THR A 42 28.31 -6.67 15.15
N CYS A 43 27.73 -7.86 15.19
CA CYS A 43 26.36 -8.05 15.68
C CYS A 43 26.22 -7.51 17.11
N ARG A 44 25.20 -6.71 17.30
CA ARG A 44 24.91 -6.07 18.59
C ARG A 44 24.52 -7.05 19.71
N CYS A 45 24.31 -8.33 19.40
CA CYS A 45 24.12 -9.37 20.39
C CYS A 45 25.41 -9.71 21.18
N GLY A 46 26.58 -9.34 20.68
CA GLY A 46 27.88 -9.63 21.31
C GLY A 46 28.50 -10.97 20.88
N CYS A 47 27.94 -11.65 19.85
CA CYS A 47 28.50 -12.93 19.36
C CYS A 47 29.83 -12.79 18.63
N GLY A 48 30.27 -11.55 18.29
CA GLY A 48 31.52 -11.28 17.59
C GLY A 48 31.41 -11.36 16.06
N GLU A 49 30.33 -11.88 15.51
CA GLU A 49 30.15 -11.99 14.06
C GLU A 49 29.76 -10.65 13.43
N THR A 50 30.20 -10.41 12.18
CA THR A 50 29.91 -9.17 11.47
C THR A 50 28.48 -9.13 10.92
N THR A 51 27.90 -7.93 10.92
CA THR A 51 26.54 -7.73 10.42
C THR A 51 26.52 -7.45 8.90
N LYS A 52 25.38 -7.75 8.26
CA LYS A 52 25.19 -7.56 6.83
C LYS A 52 25.02 -6.08 6.48
N PHE A 53 25.75 -5.61 5.48
CA PHE A 53 25.51 -4.34 4.83
C PHE A 53 24.24 -4.40 3.98
N THR A 54 23.32 -3.46 4.19
CA THR A 54 22.00 -3.45 3.53
C THR A 54 21.84 -2.35 2.51
N GLY A 55 22.83 -1.46 2.38
CA GLY A 55 22.88 -0.41 1.36
C GLY A 55 23.38 0.91 1.90
N TRP A 56 23.70 1.84 0.99
CA TRP A 56 24.28 3.14 1.32
C TRP A 56 23.43 3.98 2.29
N TRP A 57 22.13 3.92 2.16
CA TRP A 57 21.19 4.71 2.94
C TRP A 57 20.76 4.06 4.26
N THR A 58 20.86 2.74 4.34
CA THR A 58 20.46 1.93 5.47
C THR A 58 21.60 1.47 6.35
N GLY A 59 22.82 1.41 5.77
CA GLY A 59 24.01 0.99 6.46
C GLY A 59 24.06 -0.51 6.78
N PHE A 60 24.68 -0.83 7.90
CA PHE A 60 24.76 -2.20 8.41
C PHE A 60 23.58 -2.52 9.33
N ASN A 61 23.12 -3.76 9.30
CA ASN A 61 22.13 -4.24 10.28
C ASN A 61 22.74 -4.15 11.69
N GLU A 62 21.89 -3.87 12.69
CA GLU A 62 22.32 -3.92 14.10
C GLU A 62 22.54 -5.36 14.58
N PHE A 63 21.83 -6.32 13.98
CA PHE A 63 21.83 -7.73 14.37
C PHE A 63 21.90 -8.64 13.15
N ILE A 64 22.49 -9.81 13.31
CA ILE A 64 22.33 -10.92 12.38
C ILE A 64 20.89 -11.45 12.51
N PHE A 65 20.32 -11.93 11.41
CA PHE A 65 18.96 -12.45 11.40
C PHE A 65 18.76 -13.53 12.49
N GLY A 66 17.77 -13.32 13.34
CA GLY A 66 17.48 -14.20 14.49
C GLY A 66 18.18 -13.81 15.80
N HIS A 67 19.33 -13.11 15.76
CA HIS A 67 20.08 -12.76 16.98
C HIS A 67 19.41 -11.65 17.80
N GLN A 68 18.54 -10.85 17.20
CA GLN A 68 17.74 -9.86 17.93
C GLN A 68 16.84 -10.50 19.00
N SER A 69 16.37 -11.74 18.77
CA SER A 69 15.53 -12.47 19.71
C SER A 69 16.26 -12.89 20.98
N TYR A 70 17.57 -13.10 20.91
CA TYR A 70 18.38 -13.47 22.07
C TYR A 70 18.45 -12.34 23.11
N ILE A 71 18.55 -11.09 22.69
CA ILE A 71 18.56 -9.93 23.60
C ILE A 71 17.20 -9.70 24.24
N HIS A 72 16.11 -9.92 23.47
CA HIS A 72 14.76 -9.65 23.95
C HIS A 72 14.20 -10.74 24.87
N ASN A 73 14.74 -11.97 24.80
CA ASN A 73 14.22 -13.11 25.56
C ASN A 73 15.01 -13.46 26.82
N GLY A 74 16.09 -12.73 27.13
CA GLY A 74 16.89 -12.94 28.37
C GLY A 74 17.53 -14.34 28.48
N ILE A 75 17.94 -14.92 27.35
CA ILE A 75 18.46 -16.31 27.25
C ILE A 75 19.99 -16.38 27.43
N TYR A 76 20.58 -15.36 28.00
CA TYR A 76 22.04 -15.36 28.23
C TYR A 76 22.39 -16.04 29.55
N ASP A 77 23.44 -16.89 29.50
CA ASP A 77 24.15 -17.28 30.69
C ASP A 77 24.95 -16.09 31.26
N LYS A 78 25.41 -16.22 32.50
CA LYS A 78 26.14 -15.15 33.19
C LYS A 78 27.44 -14.74 32.52
N GLU A 79 28.08 -15.67 31.81
CA GLU A 79 29.36 -15.45 31.12
C GLU A 79 29.17 -14.64 29.84
N THR A 80 28.13 -14.94 29.05
CA THR A 80 27.73 -14.17 27.88
C THR A 80 27.27 -12.77 28.26
N GLU A 81 26.57 -12.61 29.37
CA GLU A 81 26.12 -11.33 29.91
C GLU A 81 27.30 -10.45 30.35
N ALA A 82 28.31 -11.03 31.00
CA ALA A 82 29.54 -10.34 31.41
C ALA A 82 30.32 -9.84 30.19
N ARG A 83 30.49 -10.68 29.16
CA ARG A 83 31.14 -10.33 27.90
C ARG A 83 30.43 -9.20 27.14
N ILE A 84 29.10 -9.21 27.12
CA ILE A 84 28.30 -8.15 26.49
C ILE A 84 28.47 -6.83 27.27
N THR A 85 28.53 -6.89 28.60
CA THR A 85 28.70 -5.72 29.47
C THR A 85 30.11 -5.12 29.30
N GLU A 86 31.11 -5.95 29.23
CA GLU A 86 32.51 -5.56 29.02
C GLU A 86 32.73 -4.90 27.65
N THR A 87 32.20 -5.50 26.57
CA THR A 87 32.35 -5.01 25.20
C THR A 87 31.63 -3.67 24.96
N ARG A 88 30.64 -3.29 25.79
CA ARG A 88 29.78 -2.12 25.58
C ARG A 88 29.89 -1.04 26.65
N GLY A 89 30.54 -1.31 27.76
CA GLY A 89 30.64 -0.38 28.89
C GLY A 89 29.29 0.07 29.45
N ILE A 90 28.20 -0.69 29.23
CA ILE A 90 26.83 -0.32 29.58
C ILE A 90 26.17 -1.45 30.36
N ASN A 91 25.78 -1.16 31.58
CA ASN A 91 24.92 -2.06 32.34
C ASN A 91 23.45 -1.96 31.83
N TRP A 92 23.03 -2.95 31.07
CA TRP A 92 21.73 -3.02 30.40
C TRP A 92 20.54 -3.04 31.37
N ARG A 93 20.77 -3.55 32.59
CA ARG A 93 19.70 -3.74 33.59
C ARG A 93 19.16 -2.44 34.16
N ASN A 94 19.91 -1.35 34.04
CA ASN A 94 19.57 -0.07 34.67
C ASN A 94 19.02 0.98 33.69
N LYS A 95 18.69 0.62 32.41
CA LYS A 95 18.04 1.56 31.48
C LYS A 95 16.53 1.54 31.66
N PRO A 96 15.87 2.70 31.90
CA PRO A 96 14.41 2.79 31.88
C PRO A 96 13.88 2.39 30.48
N GLY A 97 12.93 1.47 30.43
CA GLY A 97 12.26 1.04 29.21
C GLY A 97 12.78 -0.27 28.58
N VAL A 98 13.79 -0.91 29.13
CA VAL A 98 14.26 -2.24 28.68
C VAL A 98 13.64 -3.32 29.59
N TRP A 99 13.10 -4.37 29.00
CA TRP A 99 12.37 -5.47 29.63
C TRP A 99 13.26 -6.44 30.44
N PHE A 100 14.43 -5.97 30.89
CA PHE A 100 15.34 -6.74 31.73
C PHE A 100 14.86 -6.84 33.17
N ASN A 101 15.00 -8.00 33.75
CA ASN A 101 14.52 -8.38 35.11
C ASN A 101 13.00 -8.55 35.24
N ARG A 102 12.23 -8.53 34.14
CA ARG A 102 10.82 -8.89 34.20
C ARG A 102 10.67 -10.38 33.95
N THR A 103 10.29 -11.10 34.96
CA THR A 103 9.98 -12.53 34.90
C THR A 103 8.48 -12.75 35.05
N LYS A 104 7.99 -13.97 34.76
CA LYS A 104 6.58 -14.34 35.02
C LYS A 104 6.17 -14.16 36.49
N GLN A 105 7.12 -14.16 37.40
CA GLN A 105 6.89 -14.04 38.83
C GLN A 105 6.76 -12.58 39.29
N ASN A 106 7.44 -11.64 38.64
CA ASN A 106 7.53 -10.25 39.09
C ASN A 106 6.91 -9.21 38.14
N ASP A 107 6.40 -9.63 37.00
CA ASP A 107 5.79 -8.70 36.01
C ASP A 107 4.54 -9.30 35.38
N GLU A 108 3.40 -8.67 35.62
CA GLU A 108 2.10 -9.12 35.10
C GLU A 108 1.99 -9.10 33.58
N ALA A 109 2.60 -8.11 32.91
CA ALA A 109 2.59 -8.03 31.44
C ALA A 109 3.44 -9.14 30.82
N THR A 110 4.59 -9.49 31.43
CA THR A 110 5.43 -10.62 31.01
C THR A 110 4.71 -11.94 31.24
N ARG A 111 3.98 -12.08 32.34
CA ARG A 111 3.14 -13.26 32.63
C ARG A 111 2.04 -13.41 31.56
N LYS A 112 1.26 -12.36 31.31
CA LYS A 112 0.20 -12.36 30.27
C LYS A 112 0.74 -12.69 28.88
N ARG A 113 1.90 -12.16 28.50
CA ARG A 113 2.55 -12.47 27.21
C ARG A 113 3.01 -13.93 27.13
N ALA A 114 3.61 -14.45 28.17
CA ALA A 114 4.04 -15.84 28.21
C ALA A 114 2.85 -16.81 28.18
N GLU A 115 1.75 -16.48 28.86
CA GLU A 115 0.49 -17.23 28.83
C GLU A 115 -0.14 -17.19 27.42
N ALA A 116 -0.20 -16.04 26.78
CA ALA A 116 -0.69 -15.89 25.40
C ALA A 116 0.18 -16.66 24.39
N THR A 117 1.52 -16.62 24.53
CA THR A 117 2.45 -17.37 23.67
C THR A 117 2.31 -18.88 23.88
N SER A 118 2.13 -19.33 25.13
CA SER A 118 1.88 -20.72 25.47
C SER A 118 0.53 -21.20 24.92
N ALA A 119 -0.51 -20.38 25.03
CA ALA A 119 -1.82 -20.67 24.45
C ALA A 119 -1.77 -20.72 22.92
N GLY A 120 -1.05 -19.79 22.27
CA GLY A 120 -0.82 -19.79 20.82
C GLY A 120 -0.07 -21.03 20.34
N ARG A 121 0.98 -21.47 21.06
CA ARG A 121 1.71 -22.71 20.75
C ARG A 121 0.85 -23.97 20.93
N LYS A 122 0.04 -24.02 22.00
CA LYS A 122 -0.91 -25.11 22.20
C LYS A 122 -1.98 -25.14 21.12
N LYS A 123 -2.47 -24.00 20.69
CA LYS A 123 -3.44 -23.87 19.60
C LYS A 123 -2.84 -24.34 18.28
N ALA A 124 -1.64 -23.89 17.93
CA ALA A 124 -0.93 -24.32 16.73
C ALA A 124 -0.61 -25.83 16.73
N PHE A 125 -0.32 -26.39 17.90
CA PHE A 125 -0.10 -27.83 18.07
C PHE A 125 -1.41 -28.63 17.90
N ASN A 126 -2.51 -28.15 18.45
CA ASN A 126 -3.82 -28.81 18.36
C ASN A 126 -4.48 -28.68 16.96
N GLU A 127 -4.22 -27.57 16.26
CA GLU A 127 -4.75 -27.30 14.91
C GLU A 127 -3.91 -27.92 13.78
N ALA A 128 -2.96 -28.84 14.11
CA ALA A 128 -2.12 -29.54 13.14
C ALA A 128 -1.29 -28.62 12.18
N SER A 129 -1.09 -27.36 12.57
CA SER A 129 -0.18 -26.46 11.85
C SER A 129 1.30 -26.87 11.99
N ILE A 130 1.61 -27.74 12.94
CA ILE A 130 2.91 -28.41 13.09
C ILE A 130 2.69 -29.86 12.72
N THR A 131 3.17 -30.25 11.57
CA THR A 131 3.15 -31.66 11.15
C THR A 131 4.14 -32.44 12.01
N ILE A 132 3.64 -33.15 13.02
CA ILE A 132 4.48 -34.10 13.75
C ILE A 132 4.84 -35.19 12.76
N TRP A 133 6.13 -35.36 12.47
CA TRP A 133 6.62 -36.34 11.51
C TRP A 133 6.13 -37.79 11.80
N SER A 134 5.74 -38.08 13.04
CA SER A 134 5.21 -39.38 13.50
C SER A 134 3.67 -39.47 13.50
N LYS A 135 2.92 -38.38 13.16
CA LYS A 135 1.45 -38.40 13.18
C LYS A 135 0.89 -39.43 12.18
N GLY A 136 0.12 -40.35 12.66
CA GLY A 136 -0.46 -41.43 11.85
C GLY A 136 0.50 -42.62 11.57
N LYS A 137 1.74 -42.59 12.08
CA LYS A 137 2.69 -43.72 11.99
C LYS A 137 2.68 -44.52 13.28
N THR A 138 2.63 -45.82 13.15
CA THR A 138 2.70 -46.79 14.26
C THR A 138 4.02 -47.57 14.22
N LYS A 139 4.30 -48.36 15.25
CA LYS A 139 5.48 -49.26 15.26
C LYS A 139 5.46 -50.21 14.08
N GLU A 140 4.28 -50.60 13.63
CA GLU A 140 4.04 -51.53 12.56
C GLU A 140 4.18 -50.88 11.18
N THR A 141 3.92 -49.57 11.08
CA THR A 141 3.89 -48.84 9.79
C THR A 141 5.14 -47.99 9.55
N SER A 142 6.04 -47.85 10.52
CA SER A 142 7.24 -47.02 10.39
C SER A 142 8.41 -47.58 11.20
N GLU A 143 9.46 -47.98 10.50
CA GLU A 143 10.70 -48.49 11.10
C GLU A 143 11.34 -47.47 12.09
N ALA A 144 11.34 -46.21 11.75
CA ALA A 144 11.85 -45.13 12.64
C ALA A 144 11.05 -45.03 13.94
N VAL A 145 9.73 -45.20 13.92
CA VAL A 145 8.89 -45.20 15.13
C VAL A 145 9.11 -46.48 15.93
N SER A 146 9.31 -47.63 15.25
CA SER A 146 9.65 -48.88 15.88
C SER A 146 10.99 -48.81 16.62
N GLN A 147 12.00 -48.24 15.97
CA GLN A 147 13.35 -48.10 16.53
C GLN A 147 13.36 -47.15 17.74
N MET A 148 12.67 -46.03 17.69
CA MET A 148 12.51 -45.15 18.84
C MET A 148 11.78 -45.81 20.02
N ALA A 149 10.80 -46.67 19.73
CA ALA A 149 10.10 -47.42 20.78
C ALA A 149 11.00 -48.48 21.42
N LEU A 150 11.87 -49.13 20.65
CA LEU A 150 12.89 -50.08 21.15
C LEU A 150 13.92 -49.36 22.03
N GLU A 151 14.50 -48.25 21.56
CA GLU A 151 15.44 -47.43 22.34
C GLU A 151 14.82 -46.94 23.66
N GLN A 152 13.57 -46.53 23.64
CA GLN A 152 12.86 -46.12 24.82
C GLN A 152 12.65 -47.26 25.80
N LYS A 153 12.32 -48.44 25.29
CA LYS A 153 12.19 -49.68 26.09
C LYS A 153 13.50 -50.07 26.75
N GLU A 154 14.63 -50.01 26.01
CA GLU A 154 15.96 -50.26 26.53
C GLU A 154 16.38 -49.24 27.60
N ARG A 155 16.10 -47.95 27.42
CA ARG A 155 16.34 -46.90 28.41
C ARG A 155 15.57 -47.17 29.71
N PHE A 156 14.35 -47.68 29.61
CA PHE A 156 13.56 -48.08 30.80
C PHE A 156 14.13 -49.36 31.47
N ALA A 157 14.55 -50.35 30.67
CA ALA A 157 15.12 -51.62 31.17
C ALA A 157 16.48 -51.41 31.88
N THR A 158 17.29 -50.48 31.37
CA THR A 158 18.62 -50.14 31.91
C THR A 158 18.56 -49.10 33.04
N GLY A 159 17.37 -48.68 33.51
CA GLY A 159 17.20 -47.72 34.59
C GLY A 159 17.57 -46.26 34.24
N LYS A 160 18.00 -45.99 32.97
CA LYS A 160 18.38 -44.63 32.54
C LYS A 160 17.21 -43.65 32.44
N ASN A 161 15.96 -44.15 32.41
CA ASN A 161 14.74 -43.34 32.39
C ASN A 161 13.70 -43.92 33.35
N THR A 162 13.95 -43.90 34.64
CA THR A 162 12.91 -44.19 35.61
C THR A 162 12.07 -42.89 35.81
N PRO A 163 10.74 -42.94 35.60
CA PRO A 163 9.92 -41.81 35.91
C PRO A 163 10.16 -41.46 37.41
N TRP A 164 10.43 -40.21 37.68
CA TRP A 164 10.64 -39.72 39.08
C TRP A 164 9.44 -40.03 39.98
N THR A 165 8.29 -40.34 39.39
CA THR A 165 7.06 -40.72 40.10
C THR A 165 6.96 -42.21 40.43
N LYS A 166 7.91 -43.05 39.97
CA LYS A 166 7.83 -44.51 40.18
C LYS A 166 7.93 -44.86 41.65
N GLY A 167 6.89 -45.48 42.19
CA GLY A 167 6.80 -45.88 43.57
C GLY A 167 6.33 -44.78 44.54
N LEU A 168 6.07 -43.57 44.06
CA LEU A 168 5.53 -42.48 44.87
C LEU A 168 4.02 -42.40 44.71
N THR A 169 3.31 -42.16 45.81
CA THR A 169 1.87 -41.94 45.81
C THR A 169 1.55 -40.57 46.42
N LYS A 170 0.30 -40.11 46.28
CA LYS A 170 -0.16 -38.85 46.89
C LYS A 170 -0.11 -38.86 48.44
N GLU A 171 -0.04 -40.03 49.02
CA GLU A 171 0.11 -40.26 50.46
C GLU A 171 1.57 -40.19 50.92
N THR A 172 2.52 -40.57 50.03
CA THR A 172 3.94 -40.69 50.37
C THR A 172 4.80 -39.51 49.86
N ASP A 173 4.30 -38.73 48.88
CA ASP A 173 5.05 -37.61 48.32
C ASP A 173 4.16 -36.36 48.12
N THR A 174 4.56 -35.28 48.77
CA THR A 174 3.81 -34.00 48.75
C THR A 174 3.73 -33.38 47.34
N ARG A 175 4.69 -33.66 46.45
CA ARG A 175 4.69 -33.16 45.05
C ARG A 175 3.63 -33.88 44.24
N ILE A 176 3.46 -35.20 44.41
CA ILE A 176 2.41 -36.01 43.79
C ILE A 176 1.05 -35.57 44.31
N LYS A 177 0.90 -35.33 45.63
CA LYS A 177 -0.32 -34.78 46.21
C LYS A 177 -0.69 -33.44 45.59
N THR A 178 0.25 -32.50 45.54
CA THR A 178 0.03 -31.17 44.96
C THR A 178 -0.29 -31.24 43.43
N MET A 179 0.32 -32.17 42.69
CA MET A 179 -0.02 -32.41 41.28
C MET A 179 -1.45 -32.94 41.13
N SER A 180 -1.84 -33.90 41.92
CA SER A 180 -3.19 -34.47 41.90
C SER A 180 -4.25 -33.41 42.25
N GLU A 181 -4.00 -32.58 43.25
CA GLU A 181 -4.89 -31.47 43.62
C GLU A 181 -5.00 -30.42 42.48
N LYS A 182 -3.88 -30.05 41.83
CA LYS A 182 -3.89 -29.15 40.70
C LYS A 182 -4.65 -29.69 39.50
N VAL A 183 -4.52 -30.99 39.18
CA VAL A 183 -5.26 -31.65 38.11
C VAL A 183 -6.75 -31.69 38.44
N SER A 184 -7.13 -32.04 39.67
CA SER A 184 -8.53 -32.03 40.12
C SER A 184 -9.15 -30.64 40.06
N LEU A 185 -8.44 -29.61 40.52
CA LEU A 185 -8.86 -28.21 40.41
C LEU A 185 -8.97 -27.74 38.94
N SER A 186 -8.09 -28.21 38.08
CA SER A 186 -8.14 -27.89 36.64
C SER A 186 -9.38 -28.49 35.97
N LEU A 187 -9.67 -29.77 36.24
CA LEU A 187 -10.85 -30.46 35.71
C LEU A 187 -12.15 -29.82 36.26
N HIS A 188 -12.18 -29.43 37.51
CA HIS A 188 -13.33 -28.73 38.08
C HIS A 188 -13.53 -27.32 37.45
N ARG A 189 -12.45 -26.58 37.24
CA ARG A 189 -12.50 -25.29 36.49
C ARG A 189 -12.96 -25.46 35.06
N GLU A 190 -12.55 -26.52 34.40
CA GLU A 190 -12.95 -26.81 33.00
C GLU A 190 -14.45 -27.15 32.93
N SER A 191 -14.97 -27.94 33.85
CA SER A 191 -16.39 -28.22 34.03
C SER A 191 -17.23 -26.95 34.28
N LEU A 192 -16.75 -26.07 35.18
CA LEU A 192 -17.42 -24.80 35.48
C LEU A 192 -17.36 -23.84 34.28
N ARG A 193 -16.26 -23.80 33.53
CA ARG A 193 -16.16 -23.02 32.29
C ARG A 193 -17.14 -23.51 31.25
N SER A 194 -17.22 -24.82 31.00
CA SER A 194 -18.18 -25.39 30.07
C SER A 194 -19.62 -25.00 30.41
N ARG A 195 -20.01 -25.10 31.69
CA ARG A 195 -21.36 -24.69 32.13
C ARG A 195 -21.62 -23.19 31.97
N LEU A 196 -20.60 -22.33 32.23
CA LEU A 196 -20.72 -20.87 32.01
C LEU A 196 -20.78 -20.51 30.55
N ASP A 197 -20.06 -21.26 29.70
CA ASP A 197 -20.11 -21.06 28.23
C ASP A 197 -21.46 -21.48 27.66
N ASP A 198 -22.07 -22.55 28.18
CA ASP A 198 -23.43 -22.97 27.81
C ASP A 198 -24.49 -21.94 28.25
N LEU A 199 -24.34 -21.30 29.38
CA LEU A 199 -25.23 -20.23 29.84
C LEU A 199 -25.08 -18.93 29.05
N LYS A 200 -23.94 -18.70 28.43
CA LYS A 200 -23.64 -17.53 27.59
C LYS A 200 -23.99 -17.72 26.12
N ARG A 201 -24.35 -18.92 25.70
CA ARG A 201 -24.71 -19.19 24.30
C ARG A 201 -25.97 -18.43 23.94
N LEU A 202 -25.91 -17.70 22.83
CA LEU A 202 -27.09 -17.10 22.23
C LEU A 202 -28.01 -18.19 21.69
N LYS A 203 -29.31 -17.98 21.80
CA LYS A 203 -30.30 -18.85 21.19
C LYS A 203 -30.39 -18.59 19.70
N HIS A 204 -30.90 -19.57 18.95
CA HIS A 204 -31.10 -19.47 17.49
C HIS A 204 -31.79 -18.15 17.08
N ASP A 205 -32.93 -17.82 17.74
CA ASP A 205 -33.67 -16.61 17.44
C ASP A 205 -32.89 -15.31 17.63
N GLU A 206 -31.99 -15.28 18.62
CA GLU A 206 -31.11 -14.13 18.86
C GLU A 206 -30.02 -14.01 17.81
N ILE A 207 -29.46 -15.13 17.34
CA ILE A 207 -28.45 -15.18 16.26
C ILE A 207 -29.08 -14.70 14.95
N THR A 208 -30.24 -15.28 14.60
CA THR A 208 -31.01 -14.93 13.42
C THR A 208 -31.41 -13.46 13.43
N ALA A 209 -31.93 -12.94 14.54
CA ALA A 209 -32.29 -11.54 14.67
C ALA A 209 -31.07 -10.60 14.50
N ARG A 210 -29.89 -10.97 15.00
CA ARG A 210 -28.66 -10.17 14.86
C ARG A 210 -28.12 -10.16 13.44
N ILE A 211 -28.29 -11.23 12.67
CA ILE A 211 -27.77 -11.35 11.31
C ILE A 211 -28.78 -10.78 10.31
N GLU A 212 -30.05 -11.15 10.41
CA GLU A 212 -31.04 -10.87 9.38
C GLU A 212 -31.67 -9.48 9.44
N LYS A 213 -31.67 -8.85 10.63
CA LYS A 213 -32.42 -7.60 10.90
C LYS A 213 -32.16 -6.46 9.89
N ASN A 214 -30.93 -6.36 9.34
CA ASN A 214 -30.57 -5.31 8.39
C ASN A 214 -29.61 -5.83 7.31
N SER A 215 -29.76 -7.11 6.89
CA SER A 215 -28.86 -7.71 5.92
C SER A 215 -29.62 -8.58 4.91
N ASN A 216 -28.98 -8.81 3.76
CA ASN A 216 -29.44 -9.75 2.74
C ASN A 216 -29.00 -11.20 3.04
N LEU A 217 -28.68 -11.52 4.29
CA LEU A 217 -28.30 -12.85 4.72
C LEU A 217 -29.46 -13.54 5.40
N GLU A 218 -29.54 -14.85 5.21
CA GLU A 218 -30.45 -15.79 5.86
C GLU A 218 -29.65 -16.81 6.63
N VAL A 219 -29.98 -17.08 7.88
CA VAL A 219 -29.34 -18.13 8.67
C VAL A 219 -29.93 -19.47 8.26
N VAL A 220 -29.11 -20.34 7.67
CA VAL A 220 -29.50 -21.68 7.27
C VAL A 220 -29.38 -22.64 8.43
N ASP A 221 -28.27 -22.56 9.18
CA ASP A 221 -27.96 -23.41 10.32
C ASP A 221 -26.96 -22.73 11.25
N ASP A 222 -27.14 -22.92 12.55
CA ASP A 222 -26.24 -22.48 13.61
C ASP A 222 -25.94 -23.60 14.62
N ILE A 223 -26.16 -24.85 14.20
CA ILE A 223 -25.86 -26.04 14.99
C ILE A 223 -24.37 -26.03 15.34
N GLY A 224 -24.09 -26.00 16.65
CA GLY A 224 -22.71 -25.95 17.15
C GLY A 224 -22.17 -24.54 17.41
N TYR A 225 -22.99 -23.48 17.38
CA TYR A 225 -22.57 -22.15 17.82
C TYR A 225 -22.00 -22.23 19.25
N LYS A 226 -20.77 -21.77 19.40
CA LYS A 226 -20.03 -21.78 20.69
C LYS A 226 -19.65 -20.39 21.15
N SER A 227 -19.33 -19.52 20.23
CA SER A 227 -18.97 -18.12 20.52
C SER A 227 -18.97 -17.27 19.26
N ASP A 228 -19.02 -15.95 19.44
CA ASP A 228 -19.04 -14.95 18.35
C ASP A 228 -17.84 -15.02 17.40
N ALA A 229 -16.73 -15.63 17.82
CA ALA A 229 -15.47 -15.69 17.07
C ALA A 229 -15.32 -16.98 16.24
N ILE A 230 -16.05 -18.04 16.55
CA ILE A 230 -15.90 -19.35 15.89
C ILE A 230 -16.79 -19.38 14.63
N PRO A 231 -16.26 -19.74 13.45
CA PRO A 231 -17.05 -19.80 12.21
C PRO A 231 -17.82 -21.12 12.15
N ASN A 232 -19.03 -21.12 12.66
CA ASN A 232 -19.95 -22.27 12.67
C ASN A 232 -21.42 -21.87 12.52
N ILE A 233 -21.66 -20.71 11.92
CA ILE A 233 -23.00 -20.29 11.50
C ILE A 233 -23.03 -20.39 9.99
N HIS A 234 -23.92 -21.22 9.47
CA HIS A 234 -24.14 -21.40 8.04
C HIS A 234 -25.21 -20.41 7.56
N VAL A 235 -24.85 -19.60 6.57
CA VAL A 235 -25.70 -18.55 6.03
C VAL A 235 -25.82 -18.64 4.52
N ARG A 236 -26.96 -18.17 4.00
CA ARG A 236 -27.25 -18.01 2.57
C ARG A 236 -27.44 -16.53 2.26
N CYS A 237 -26.88 -16.07 1.15
CA CYS A 237 -27.18 -14.75 0.63
C CYS A 237 -28.49 -14.75 -0.15
N LYS A 238 -29.48 -13.95 0.28
CA LYS A 238 -30.79 -13.79 -0.40
C LYS A 238 -30.69 -13.22 -1.83
N GLN A 239 -29.58 -12.49 -2.13
CA GLN A 239 -29.38 -11.85 -3.43
C GLN A 239 -28.74 -12.79 -4.47
N CYS A 240 -27.71 -13.57 -4.11
CA CYS A 240 -26.96 -14.40 -5.07
C CYS A 240 -27.04 -15.90 -4.79
N GLY A 241 -27.75 -16.34 -3.75
CA GLY A 241 -27.92 -17.74 -3.37
C GLY A 241 -26.66 -18.42 -2.82
N SER A 242 -25.54 -17.74 -2.70
CA SER A 242 -24.30 -18.33 -2.20
C SER A 242 -24.40 -18.65 -0.71
N GLU A 243 -23.90 -19.83 -0.33
CA GLU A 243 -23.87 -20.32 1.04
C GLU A 243 -22.44 -20.43 1.56
N TRP A 244 -22.23 -20.15 2.85
CA TRP A 244 -20.93 -20.33 3.52
C TRP A 244 -21.08 -20.32 5.03
N GLU A 245 -20.07 -20.86 5.71
CA GLU A 245 -19.94 -20.78 7.15
C GLU A 245 -19.10 -19.56 7.59
N SER A 246 -19.53 -18.89 8.64
CA SER A 246 -18.82 -17.76 9.22
C SER A 246 -19.14 -17.58 10.71
N SER A 247 -18.39 -16.69 11.37
CA SER A 247 -18.61 -16.35 12.77
C SER A 247 -19.60 -15.20 12.91
N LEU A 248 -20.40 -15.19 13.99
CA LEU A 248 -21.35 -14.12 14.29
C LEU A 248 -20.68 -12.74 14.25
N ARG A 249 -19.44 -12.66 14.73
CA ARG A 249 -18.64 -11.43 14.70
C ARG A 249 -18.45 -10.86 13.29
N LYS A 250 -18.33 -11.70 12.26
CA LYS A 250 -18.23 -11.27 10.85
C LYS A 250 -19.59 -11.04 10.23
N LEU A 251 -20.57 -11.92 10.51
CA LEU A 251 -21.90 -11.88 9.93
C LEU A 251 -22.73 -10.67 10.40
N ARG A 252 -22.46 -10.11 11.59
CA ARG A 252 -23.11 -8.88 12.07
C ARG A 252 -22.97 -7.68 11.13
N TYR A 253 -22.01 -7.69 10.20
CA TYR A 253 -21.86 -6.64 9.19
C TYR A 253 -22.79 -6.84 7.99
N GLY A 254 -23.54 -7.93 7.92
CA GLY A 254 -24.52 -8.22 6.88
C GLY A 254 -23.96 -8.39 5.47
N LYS A 255 -22.65 -8.67 5.33
CA LYS A 255 -21.96 -8.73 4.05
C LYS A 255 -21.87 -10.15 3.50
N CYS A 256 -22.27 -10.33 2.24
CA CYS A 256 -22.02 -11.54 1.48
C CYS A 256 -20.59 -11.54 0.94
N TYR A 257 -19.85 -12.65 1.12
CA TYR A 257 -18.47 -12.74 0.61
C TYR A 257 -18.36 -12.63 -0.92
N LYS A 258 -19.45 -12.93 -1.64
CA LYS A 258 -19.50 -12.87 -3.11
C LYS A 258 -20.09 -11.56 -3.62
N CYS A 259 -21.21 -11.10 -3.07
CA CYS A 259 -21.85 -9.84 -3.48
C CYS A 259 -21.09 -8.60 -2.98
N ASP A 260 -20.58 -8.70 -1.75
CA ASP A 260 -19.82 -7.62 -1.08
C ASP A 260 -18.32 -7.93 -1.05
N ALA A 261 -17.84 -8.75 -1.99
CA ALA A 261 -16.44 -9.19 -2.04
C ALA A 261 -15.50 -7.98 -2.08
N GLY A 262 -15.04 -7.62 -0.88
CA GLY A 262 -13.82 -6.82 -0.65
C GLY A 262 -13.76 -5.38 -1.15
N GLY A 263 -14.75 -4.84 -1.87
CA GLY A 263 -14.72 -3.50 -2.43
C GLY A 263 -15.46 -2.45 -1.60
N SER A 264 -15.04 -1.19 -1.69
CA SER A 264 -15.81 -0.08 -1.16
C SER A 264 -17.12 0.10 -1.95
N LYS A 265 -18.13 0.75 -1.35
CA LYS A 265 -19.37 1.11 -2.06
C LYS A 265 -19.07 1.85 -3.37
N ALA A 266 -18.06 2.72 -3.37
CA ALA A 266 -17.65 3.46 -4.56
C ALA A 266 -17.05 2.54 -5.65
N GLN A 267 -16.25 1.52 -5.28
CA GLN A 267 -15.76 0.52 -6.24
C GLN A 267 -16.93 -0.23 -6.90
N ALA A 268 -17.93 -0.63 -6.10
CA ALA A 268 -19.14 -1.27 -6.62
C ALA A 268 -19.93 -0.33 -7.54
N GLU A 269 -20.07 0.96 -7.21
CA GLU A 269 -20.70 1.97 -8.07
C GLU A 269 -19.96 2.15 -9.39
N ILE A 270 -18.61 2.19 -9.38
CA ILE A 270 -17.77 2.29 -10.59
C ILE A 270 -17.98 1.05 -11.47
N ALA A 271 -17.93 -0.15 -10.88
CA ALA A 271 -18.13 -1.39 -11.60
C ALA A 271 -19.52 -1.46 -12.22
N SER A 272 -20.58 -1.18 -11.46
CA SER A 272 -21.96 -1.17 -11.95
C SER A 272 -22.18 -0.12 -13.05
N PHE A 273 -21.52 1.03 -12.94
CA PHE A 273 -21.57 2.03 -14.02
C PHE A 273 -20.96 1.49 -15.32
N ILE A 274 -19.82 0.80 -15.26
CA ILE A 274 -19.19 0.22 -16.45
C ILE A 274 -20.04 -0.92 -17.01
N GLU A 275 -20.58 -1.78 -16.15
CA GLU A 275 -21.50 -2.85 -16.54
C GLU A 275 -22.76 -2.30 -17.24
N SER A 276 -23.26 -1.13 -16.80
CA SER A 276 -24.41 -0.45 -17.45
C SER A 276 -24.12 0.05 -18.87
N LEU A 277 -22.84 0.17 -19.24
CA LEU A 277 -22.39 0.50 -20.60
C LEU A 277 -22.27 -0.75 -21.51
N GLY A 278 -22.65 -1.93 -21.03
CA GLY A 278 -22.53 -3.20 -21.74
C GLY A 278 -21.11 -3.78 -21.75
N VAL A 279 -20.26 -3.40 -20.79
CA VAL A 279 -18.87 -3.84 -20.69
C VAL A 279 -18.68 -4.73 -19.48
N ASN A 280 -18.17 -5.95 -19.68
CA ASN A 280 -17.88 -6.88 -18.59
C ASN A 280 -16.67 -6.45 -17.77
N VAL A 281 -16.76 -6.60 -16.45
CA VAL A 281 -15.70 -6.28 -15.50
C VAL A 281 -15.38 -7.46 -14.59
N ASN A 282 -14.11 -7.59 -14.23
CA ASN A 282 -13.65 -8.42 -13.12
C ASN A 282 -13.45 -7.52 -11.90
N LYS A 283 -14.16 -7.79 -10.81
CA LYS A 283 -14.04 -7.05 -9.55
C LYS A 283 -13.00 -7.72 -8.67
N ASN A 284 -12.14 -6.92 -8.03
CA ASN A 284 -11.11 -7.39 -7.09
C ASN A 284 -10.21 -8.49 -7.71
N ASP A 285 -9.75 -8.26 -8.93
CA ASP A 285 -8.90 -9.22 -9.66
C ASP A 285 -7.50 -9.28 -9.01
N ARG A 286 -7.12 -10.47 -8.57
CA ARG A 286 -5.82 -10.77 -7.94
C ARG A 286 -4.95 -11.70 -8.79
N THR A 287 -5.39 -12.03 -9.98
CA THR A 287 -4.73 -13.04 -10.84
C THR A 287 -3.94 -12.42 -11.97
N THR A 288 -4.36 -11.27 -12.47
CA THR A 288 -3.85 -10.70 -13.71
C THR A 288 -2.48 -9.99 -13.54
N ILE A 289 -2.23 -9.35 -12.39
CA ILE A 289 -0.95 -8.69 -12.09
C ILE A 289 -0.20 -9.41 -10.97
N ASN A 290 0.09 -10.70 -11.18
CA ASN A 290 0.89 -11.47 -10.23
C ASN A 290 2.38 -11.34 -10.57
N GLY A 291 3.14 -10.68 -9.69
CA GLY A 291 4.59 -10.81 -9.62
C GLY A 291 4.97 -11.77 -8.49
N GLU A 292 6.14 -12.36 -8.54
CA GLU A 292 6.64 -13.43 -7.66
C GLU A 292 6.56 -13.18 -6.14
N GLN A 293 6.16 -12.00 -5.68
CA GLN A 293 6.27 -11.64 -4.27
C GLN A 293 5.00 -11.12 -3.56
N ARG A 294 3.93 -10.69 -4.24
CA ARG A 294 2.62 -10.38 -3.60
C ARG A 294 1.51 -10.23 -4.65
N MET A 295 0.36 -10.81 -4.37
CA MET A 295 -0.86 -10.60 -5.15
C MET A 295 -1.29 -9.13 -5.02
N ALA A 296 -1.13 -8.35 -6.09
CA ALA A 296 -1.71 -7.02 -6.18
C ALA A 296 -3.13 -7.17 -6.73
N GLU A 297 -4.10 -6.55 -6.07
CA GLU A 297 -5.50 -6.56 -6.47
C GLU A 297 -5.78 -5.40 -7.43
N LEU A 298 -6.56 -5.65 -8.49
CA LEU A 298 -7.17 -4.62 -9.32
C LEU A 298 -8.64 -4.46 -8.89
N ASP A 299 -9.04 -3.28 -8.45
CA ASP A 299 -10.40 -3.04 -7.92
C ASP A 299 -11.47 -3.32 -8.98
N VAL A 300 -11.29 -2.78 -10.20
CA VAL A 300 -12.17 -3.01 -11.35
C VAL A 300 -11.31 -3.23 -12.58
N PHE A 301 -11.25 -4.45 -13.11
CA PHE A 301 -10.51 -4.78 -14.31
C PHE A 301 -11.45 -5.04 -15.49
N ILE A 302 -11.14 -4.50 -16.65
CA ILE A 302 -11.88 -4.60 -17.91
C ILE A 302 -11.04 -5.36 -18.93
N PRO A 303 -11.14 -6.70 -18.97
CA PRO A 303 -10.26 -7.54 -19.80
C PRO A 303 -10.32 -7.20 -21.29
N SER A 304 -11.51 -6.94 -21.83
CA SER A 304 -11.73 -6.64 -23.24
C SER A 304 -11.05 -5.35 -23.73
N LYS A 305 -10.62 -4.49 -22.82
CA LYS A 305 -9.97 -3.20 -23.11
C LYS A 305 -8.56 -3.09 -22.53
N MET A 306 -8.12 -4.06 -21.74
CA MET A 306 -6.87 -4.00 -20.98
C MET A 306 -6.77 -2.71 -20.14
N ILE A 307 -7.87 -2.33 -19.49
CA ILE A 307 -7.99 -1.16 -18.62
C ILE A 307 -8.36 -1.63 -17.22
N ALA A 308 -7.70 -1.09 -16.22
CA ALA A 308 -8.09 -1.24 -14.83
C ALA A 308 -8.38 0.11 -14.19
N ILE A 309 -9.28 0.12 -13.22
CA ILE A 309 -9.60 1.30 -12.41
C ILE A 309 -9.34 0.96 -10.95
N GLU A 310 -8.59 1.82 -10.30
CA GLU A 310 -8.24 1.76 -8.88
C GLU A 310 -8.93 2.88 -8.15
N TYR A 311 -9.70 2.56 -7.12
CA TYR A 311 -10.35 3.53 -6.26
C TYR A 311 -9.51 3.82 -5.02
N ASN A 312 -9.02 5.04 -4.91
CA ASN A 312 -8.11 5.45 -3.84
C ASN A 312 -8.86 6.21 -2.75
N GLY A 313 -9.30 5.51 -1.70
CA GLY A 313 -9.85 6.13 -0.49
C GLY A 313 -8.79 6.97 0.23
N LEU A 314 -9.11 8.22 0.58
CA LEU A 314 -8.12 9.19 1.08
C LEU A 314 -7.51 8.77 2.43
N TYR A 315 -8.27 8.07 3.27
CA TYR A 315 -7.76 7.54 4.53
C TYR A 315 -6.78 6.37 4.32
N TRP A 316 -7.04 5.47 3.36
CA TRP A 316 -6.24 4.26 3.18
C TRP A 316 -5.02 4.45 2.26
N HIS A 317 -4.97 5.55 1.50
CA HIS A 317 -3.95 5.80 0.49
C HIS A 317 -3.01 6.99 0.81
N ASN A 318 -3.10 7.57 2.01
CA ASN A 318 -2.18 8.63 2.45
C ASN A 318 -0.83 8.08 2.95
N GLU A 319 0.14 8.97 3.21
CA GLU A 319 1.52 8.61 3.57
C GLU A 319 1.66 7.84 4.89
N THR A 320 0.64 7.84 5.76
CA THR A 320 0.65 7.05 7.00
C THR A 320 0.34 5.57 6.75
N GLN A 321 -0.30 5.24 5.63
CA GLN A 321 -0.76 3.90 5.25
C GLN A 321 0.00 3.32 4.06
N LYS A 322 0.43 4.16 3.11
CA LYS A 322 1.07 3.75 1.86
C LYS A 322 2.38 4.50 1.64
N SER A 323 3.35 3.79 1.05
CA SER A 323 4.62 4.41 0.66
C SER A 323 4.42 5.45 -0.46
N ARG A 324 5.35 6.39 -0.58
CA ARG A 324 5.38 7.41 -1.62
C ARG A 324 5.19 6.84 -3.03
N GLN A 325 5.79 5.69 -3.31
CA GLN A 325 5.80 5.08 -4.65
C GLN A 325 4.64 4.11 -4.89
N TYR A 326 3.72 3.94 -3.94
CA TYR A 326 2.68 2.92 -4.02
C TYR A 326 1.87 2.98 -5.33
N HIS A 327 1.31 4.14 -5.66
CA HIS A 327 0.49 4.33 -6.87
C HIS A 327 1.33 4.19 -8.15
N GLN A 328 2.54 4.76 -8.15
CA GLN A 328 3.46 4.65 -9.28
C GLN A 328 3.89 3.20 -9.54
N ASN A 329 4.23 2.46 -8.50
CA ASN A 329 4.62 1.05 -8.63
C ASN A 329 3.48 0.20 -9.18
N LYS A 330 2.26 0.38 -8.70
CA LYS A 330 1.08 -0.31 -9.20
C LYS A 330 0.80 0.04 -10.68
N THR A 331 0.92 1.31 -11.04
CA THR A 331 0.83 1.75 -12.45
C THR A 331 1.88 1.09 -13.33
N THR A 332 3.12 1.00 -12.84
CA THR A 332 4.23 0.34 -13.58
C THR A 332 3.98 -1.16 -13.73
N MET A 333 3.52 -1.84 -12.67
CA MET A 333 3.17 -3.27 -12.74
C MET A 333 2.09 -3.52 -13.80
N CYS A 334 1.02 -2.73 -13.81
CA CYS A 334 -0.03 -2.82 -14.83
C CYS A 334 0.52 -2.58 -16.23
N LYS A 335 1.33 -1.54 -16.43
CA LYS A 335 1.94 -1.20 -17.72
C LYS A 335 2.80 -2.35 -18.26
N ASN A 336 3.56 -3.05 -17.40
CA ASN A 336 4.43 -4.15 -17.80
C ASN A 336 3.66 -5.35 -18.38
N VAL A 337 2.39 -5.51 -18.02
CA VAL A 337 1.48 -6.54 -18.58
C VAL A 337 0.47 -5.97 -19.59
N GLY A 338 0.71 -4.76 -20.10
CA GLY A 338 -0.13 -4.11 -21.12
C GLY A 338 -1.43 -3.52 -20.61
N ILE A 339 -1.63 -3.40 -19.28
CA ILE A 339 -2.82 -2.84 -18.67
C ILE A 339 -2.66 -1.34 -18.44
N THR A 340 -3.63 -0.55 -18.88
CA THR A 340 -3.74 0.87 -18.53
C THR A 340 -4.47 1.02 -17.21
N LEU A 341 -3.77 1.45 -16.16
CA LEU A 341 -4.36 1.70 -14.85
C LEU A 341 -4.82 3.17 -14.74
N ILE A 342 -6.05 3.37 -14.31
CA ILE A 342 -6.66 4.67 -14.03
C ILE A 342 -6.91 4.73 -12.53
N HIS A 343 -6.32 5.72 -11.87
CA HIS A 343 -6.57 5.99 -10.47
C HIS A 343 -7.72 6.99 -10.32
N VAL A 344 -8.73 6.65 -9.54
CA VAL A 344 -9.86 7.51 -9.18
C VAL A 344 -9.79 7.76 -7.69
N PHE A 345 -9.55 8.99 -7.27
CA PHE A 345 -9.54 9.33 -5.86
C PHE A 345 -10.96 9.56 -5.33
N GLU A 346 -11.15 9.31 -4.03
CA GLU A 346 -12.45 9.36 -3.36
C GLU A 346 -13.16 10.71 -3.53
N ASP A 347 -12.45 11.82 -3.38
CA ASP A 347 -12.99 13.17 -3.59
C ASP A 347 -13.35 13.45 -5.06
N GLU A 348 -12.62 12.87 -6.02
CA GLU A 348 -12.99 12.96 -7.44
C GLU A 348 -14.30 12.24 -7.73
N TRP A 349 -14.44 11.00 -7.22
CA TRP A 349 -15.68 10.24 -7.41
C TRP A 349 -16.87 10.87 -6.70
N ARG A 350 -16.67 11.45 -5.51
CA ARG A 350 -17.70 12.13 -4.75
C ARG A 350 -18.14 13.45 -5.39
N ASP A 351 -17.19 14.33 -5.72
CA ASP A 351 -17.47 15.73 -6.05
C ASP A 351 -17.50 15.99 -7.56
N LYS A 352 -16.84 15.14 -8.38
CA LYS A 352 -16.68 15.29 -9.83
C LYS A 352 -17.11 14.04 -10.61
N LYS A 353 -18.08 13.31 -10.08
CA LYS A 353 -18.53 12.02 -10.60
C LYS A 353 -18.82 12.04 -12.10
N ASN A 354 -19.45 13.10 -12.62
CA ASN A 354 -19.79 13.21 -14.05
C ASN A 354 -18.53 13.35 -14.94
N ILE A 355 -17.51 14.07 -14.46
CA ILE A 355 -16.23 14.19 -15.16
C ILE A 355 -15.53 12.83 -15.19
N VAL A 356 -15.42 12.15 -14.04
CA VAL A 356 -14.80 10.82 -13.94
C VAL A 356 -15.52 9.81 -14.83
N LYS A 357 -16.86 9.77 -14.81
CA LYS A 357 -17.66 8.90 -15.69
C LYS A 357 -17.36 9.17 -17.17
N SER A 358 -17.34 10.46 -17.57
CA SER A 358 -17.02 10.84 -18.94
C SER A 358 -15.61 10.42 -19.34
N MET A 359 -14.62 10.53 -18.45
CA MET A 359 -13.25 10.07 -18.70
C MET A 359 -13.19 8.56 -18.90
N ILE A 360 -13.89 7.78 -18.05
CA ILE A 360 -13.99 6.32 -18.18
C ILE A 360 -14.62 5.95 -19.53
N VAL A 361 -15.76 6.55 -19.88
CA VAL A 361 -16.46 6.34 -21.16
C VAL A 361 -15.56 6.65 -22.35
N HIS A 362 -14.77 7.73 -22.27
CA HIS A 362 -13.81 8.09 -23.31
C HIS A 362 -12.69 7.04 -23.46
N ARG A 363 -12.15 6.55 -22.34
CA ARG A 363 -11.13 5.50 -22.35
C ARG A 363 -11.63 4.17 -22.90
N LEU A 364 -12.88 3.85 -22.67
CA LEU A 364 -13.53 2.67 -23.25
C LEU A 364 -13.84 2.80 -24.74
N GLY A 365 -13.70 4.01 -25.32
CA GLY A 365 -14.02 4.30 -26.73
C GLY A 365 -15.52 4.45 -26.98
N LEU A 366 -16.31 4.65 -25.91
CA LEU A 366 -17.78 4.70 -25.93
C LEU A 366 -18.35 6.12 -25.87
N THR A 367 -17.53 7.16 -26.12
CA THR A 367 -17.98 8.56 -26.06
C THR A 367 -19.14 8.80 -27.01
N PRO A 368 -20.30 9.28 -26.53
CA PRO A 368 -21.52 9.40 -27.33
C PRO A 368 -21.43 10.46 -28.43
N ASN A 369 -20.82 11.60 -28.14
CA ASN A 369 -20.71 12.70 -29.10
C ASN A 369 -19.32 12.73 -29.72
N ARG A 370 -19.25 12.73 -31.06
CA ARG A 370 -17.99 12.81 -31.82
C ARG A 370 -18.03 13.97 -32.78
N ILE A 371 -17.06 14.89 -32.63
CA ILE A 371 -16.96 16.10 -33.42
C ILE A 371 -15.55 16.14 -34.07
N SER A 372 -15.46 16.61 -35.31
CA SER A 372 -14.15 16.91 -35.94
C SER A 372 -13.74 18.35 -35.58
N ALA A 373 -12.52 18.53 -35.11
CA ALA A 373 -11.98 19.86 -34.83
C ALA A 373 -11.94 20.76 -36.09
N ARG A 374 -11.97 20.17 -37.30
CA ARG A 374 -12.04 20.92 -38.57
C ARG A 374 -13.35 21.70 -38.70
N LYS A 375 -14.47 21.18 -38.11
CA LYS A 375 -15.78 21.84 -38.12
C LYS A 375 -15.91 22.92 -37.05
N CYS A 376 -14.95 23.04 -36.13
CA CYS A 376 -14.99 24.01 -35.05
C CYS A 376 -14.33 25.32 -35.45
N THR A 377 -14.89 26.44 -35.01
CA THR A 377 -14.21 27.74 -34.99
C THR A 377 -13.33 27.88 -33.75
N THR A 378 -12.40 28.80 -33.73
CA THR A 378 -11.46 29.03 -32.63
C THR A 378 -11.52 30.46 -32.18
N ASN A 379 -11.67 30.67 -30.88
CA ASN A 379 -11.64 31.98 -30.25
C ASN A 379 -10.85 31.96 -28.94
N GLU A 380 -10.31 33.10 -28.57
CA GLU A 380 -9.79 33.31 -27.22
C GLU A 380 -10.94 33.32 -26.24
N LEU A 381 -10.73 32.71 -25.05
CA LEU A 381 -11.74 32.62 -24.01
C LEU A 381 -11.55 33.74 -23.00
N SER A 382 -12.63 34.40 -22.63
CA SER A 382 -12.64 35.26 -21.44
C SER A 382 -12.34 34.46 -20.18
N SER A 383 -11.88 35.13 -19.13
CA SER A 383 -11.63 34.48 -17.82
C SER A 383 -12.86 33.78 -17.26
N ALA A 384 -14.06 34.31 -17.50
CA ALA A 384 -15.31 33.69 -17.07
C ALA A 384 -15.58 32.39 -17.85
N GLN A 385 -15.52 32.43 -19.18
CA GLN A 385 -15.70 31.25 -20.04
C GLN A 385 -14.68 30.15 -19.71
N ARG A 386 -13.40 30.51 -19.56
CA ARG A 386 -12.35 29.58 -19.18
C ARG A 386 -12.65 28.90 -17.84
N LYS A 387 -12.98 29.70 -16.82
CA LYS A 387 -13.28 29.19 -15.46
C LYS A 387 -14.47 28.25 -15.45
N THR A 388 -15.57 28.62 -16.09
CA THR A 388 -16.76 27.78 -16.20
C THR A 388 -16.43 26.48 -16.94
N PHE A 389 -15.81 26.56 -18.12
CA PHE A 389 -15.52 25.41 -18.94
C PHE A 389 -14.62 24.39 -18.21
N PHE A 390 -13.49 24.82 -17.63
CA PHE A 390 -12.57 23.88 -16.95
C PHE A 390 -13.14 23.34 -15.65
N ASN A 391 -13.92 24.09 -14.90
CA ASN A 391 -14.56 23.56 -13.68
C ASN A 391 -15.61 22.48 -13.99
N GLU A 392 -16.29 22.57 -15.10
CA GLU A 392 -17.31 21.61 -15.53
C GLU A 392 -16.73 20.38 -16.28
N ASN A 393 -15.54 20.51 -16.85
CA ASN A 393 -15.05 19.49 -17.81
C ASN A 393 -13.66 18.94 -17.47
N HIS A 394 -12.86 19.59 -16.61
CA HIS A 394 -11.51 19.15 -16.27
C HIS A 394 -11.44 18.64 -14.83
N ILE A 395 -10.81 17.48 -14.62
CA ILE A 395 -10.74 16.85 -13.28
C ILE A 395 -10.10 17.75 -12.21
N GLU A 396 -9.09 18.53 -12.56
CA GLU A 396 -8.46 19.48 -11.64
C GLU A 396 -9.12 20.88 -11.67
N GLY A 397 -10.14 21.10 -12.48
CA GLY A 397 -10.80 22.41 -12.63
C GLY A 397 -9.92 23.48 -13.27
N ASP A 398 -10.34 24.73 -13.13
CA ASP A 398 -9.61 25.90 -13.66
C ASP A 398 -8.31 26.18 -12.89
N THR A 399 -7.40 26.89 -13.54
CA THR A 399 -6.17 27.41 -12.94
C THR A 399 -5.85 28.79 -13.52
N ARG A 400 -5.07 29.58 -12.78
CA ARG A 400 -4.60 30.87 -13.27
C ARG A 400 -3.81 30.69 -14.56
N SER A 401 -4.25 31.36 -15.60
CA SER A 401 -3.69 31.31 -16.95
C SER A 401 -3.56 32.72 -17.53
N ILE A 402 -2.62 32.89 -18.45
CA ILE A 402 -2.40 34.14 -19.15
C ILE A 402 -3.18 34.22 -20.47
N TYR A 403 -3.34 33.07 -21.13
CA TYR A 403 -4.13 32.92 -22.35
C TYR A 403 -5.00 31.66 -22.25
N ALA A 404 -6.14 31.67 -22.92
CA ALA A 404 -6.97 30.47 -23.08
C ALA A 404 -7.68 30.51 -24.43
N PHE A 405 -7.72 29.36 -25.09
CA PHE A 405 -8.35 29.23 -26.43
C PHE A 405 -9.39 28.12 -26.36
N GLY A 406 -10.51 28.33 -27.04
CA GLY A 406 -11.60 27.38 -27.18
C GLY A 406 -11.86 26.99 -28.62
N LEU A 407 -12.28 25.74 -28.81
CA LEU A 407 -12.93 25.29 -30.04
C LEU A 407 -14.44 25.34 -29.82
N PHE A 408 -15.11 26.00 -30.78
CA PHE A 408 -16.56 26.19 -30.78
C PHE A 408 -17.21 25.39 -31.87
N ASN A 409 -18.23 24.64 -31.56
CA ASN A 409 -19.13 24.01 -32.51
C ASN A 409 -20.54 24.53 -32.23
N GLU A 410 -21.16 25.14 -33.22
CA GLU A 410 -22.51 25.73 -33.11
C GLU A 410 -22.64 26.66 -31.89
N GLY A 411 -21.66 27.53 -31.68
CA GLY A 411 -21.63 28.50 -30.57
C GLY A 411 -21.26 27.93 -29.19
N THR A 412 -21.15 26.61 -29.06
CA THR A 412 -20.80 25.93 -27.79
C THR A 412 -19.31 25.60 -27.72
N ILE A 413 -18.67 25.84 -26.59
CA ILE A 413 -17.27 25.41 -26.36
C ILE A 413 -17.24 23.88 -26.21
N VAL A 414 -16.51 23.22 -27.11
CA VAL A 414 -16.38 21.76 -27.14
C VAL A 414 -15.00 21.25 -26.73
N ALA A 415 -13.98 22.11 -26.77
CA ALA A 415 -12.64 21.85 -26.25
C ALA A 415 -11.98 23.15 -25.87
N ALA A 416 -11.08 23.13 -24.88
CA ALA A 416 -10.31 24.29 -24.51
C ALA A 416 -8.89 23.94 -24.07
N MET A 417 -7.99 24.92 -24.22
CA MET A 417 -6.60 24.86 -23.78
C MET A 417 -6.24 26.19 -23.11
N SER A 418 -5.57 26.12 -21.96
CA SER A 418 -5.08 27.30 -21.26
C SER A 418 -3.57 27.30 -21.08
N LEU A 419 -2.95 28.47 -21.14
CA LEU A 419 -1.52 28.69 -21.12
C LEU A 419 -1.13 29.52 -19.90
N ARG A 420 0.02 29.18 -19.27
CA ARG A 420 0.59 29.94 -18.15
C ARG A 420 2.10 30.07 -18.24
N LYS A 421 2.67 30.94 -17.44
CA LYS A 421 4.13 30.96 -17.22
C LYS A 421 4.53 29.71 -16.46
N PRO A 422 5.61 29.00 -16.88
CA PRO A 422 6.15 27.87 -16.12
C PRO A 422 6.57 28.29 -14.69
N PHE A 423 6.45 27.37 -13.75
CA PHE A 423 6.86 27.65 -12.36
C PHE A 423 8.38 27.67 -12.19
N HIS A 424 9.14 26.93 -13.01
CA HIS A 424 10.58 26.82 -12.90
C HIS A 424 11.29 27.78 -13.86
N LYS A 425 12.22 28.58 -13.33
CA LYS A 425 13.02 29.55 -14.12
C LYS A 425 13.78 28.90 -15.30
N LYS A 426 14.20 27.63 -15.19
CA LYS A 426 14.85 26.91 -16.30
C LYS A 426 14.00 26.84 -17.57
N HIS A 427 12.70 27.05 -17.47
CA HIS A 427 11.74 27.03 -18.56
C HIS A 427 11.18 28.43 -18.88
N GLU A 428 11.87 29.51 -18.50
CA GLU A 428 11.38 30.89 -18.68
C GLU A 428 11.14 31.27 -20.16
N ARG A 429 11.84 30.57 -21.09
CA ARG A 429 11.63 30.74 -22.54
C ARG A 429 10.49 29.88 -23.10
N SER A 430 9.87 29.04 -22.28
CA SER A 430 8.73 28.21 -22.64
C SER A 430 7.44 28.85 -22.14
N ILE A 431 6.32 28.48 -22.75
CA ILE A 431 4.99 28.70 -22.20
C ILE A 431 4.36 27.35 -21.88
N GLU A 432 3.75 27.22 -20.72
CA GLU A 432 3.21 25.95 -20.25
C GLU A 432 1.73 25.81 -20.60
N ILE A 433 1.33 24.68 -21.21
CA ILE A 433 -0.07 24.29 -21.27
C ILE A 433 -0.50 23.84 -19.89
N ALA A 434 -1.32 24.66 -19.24
CA ALA A 434 -1.77 24.44 -17.88
C ALA A 434 -2.97 23.50 -17.80
N ARG A 435 -3.89 23.56 -18.78
CA ARG A 435 -5.09 22.73 -18.91
C ARG A 435 -5.41 22.48 -20.38
N PHE A 436 -5.85 21.25 -20.64
CA PHE A 436 -6.46 20.84 -21.91
C PHE A 436 -7.53 19.79 -21.63
N CYS A 437 -8.75 20.02 -22.09
CA CYS A 437 -9.79 19.00 -22.10
C CYS A 437 -10.83 19.28 -23.18
N THR A 438 -11.63 18.24 -23.49
CA THR A 438 -12.88 18.37 -24.25
C THR A 438 -14.05 18.45 -23.31
N LYS A 439 -15.20 18.93 -23.79
CA LYS A 439 -16.47 18.90 -23.06
C LYS A 439 -16.79 17.46 -22.64
N ILE A 440 -17.34 17.26 -21.44
CA ILE A 440 -17.76 15.92 -20.99
C ILE A 440 -18.66 15.26 -22.03
N ASN A 441 -18.57 13.94 -22.13
CA ASN A 441 -19.30 13.10 -23.09
C ASN A 441 -19.09 13.48 -24.56
N THR A 442 -18.01 14.22 -24.86
CA THR A 442 -17.70 14.68 -26.22
C THR A 442 -16.24 14.39 -26.57
N SER A 443 -16.02 13.68 -27.66
CA SER A 443 -14.71 13.48 -28.26
C SER A 443 -14.55 14.44 -29.45
N VAL A 444 -13.50 15.25 -29.42
CA VAL A 444 -13.22 16.22 -30.51
C VAL A 444 -11.94 15.80 -31.22
N ALA A 445 -12.09 15.04 -32.30
CA ALA A 445 -10.96 14.51 -33.06
C ALA A 445 -10.12 15.66 -33.67
N GLY A 446 -8.80 15.66 -33.34
CA GLY A 446 -7.86 16.69 -33.78
C GLY A 446 -7.86 17.95 -32.91
N ALA A 447 -8.60 17.99 -31.76
CA ALA A 447 -8.64 19.15 -30.86
C ALA A 447 -7.26 19.52 -30.34
N LEU A 448 -6.50 18.52 -29.85
CA LEU A 448 -5.16 18.74 -29.31
C LEU A 448 -4.26 19.42 -30.34
N GLY A 449 -4.16 18.86 -31.55
CA GLY A 449 -3.32 19.43 -32.61
C GLY A 449 -3.76 20.82 -33.06
N LYS A 450 -5.08 21.07 -33.17
CA LYS A 450 -5.60 22.40 -33.59
C LYS A 450 -5.32 23.45 -32.52
N LEU A 451 -5.55 23.15 -31.22
CA LEU A 451 -5.26 24.07 -30.13
C LEU A 451 -3.76 24.25 -29.90
N THR A 452 -2.96 23.19 -30.08
CA THR A 452 -1.48 23.30 -30.06
C THR A 452 -0.96 24.29 -31.09
N LYS A 453 -1.48 24.28 -32.33
CA LYS A 453 -1.09 25.24 -33.35
C LYS A 453 -1.37 26.69 -32.94
N ILE A 454 -2.54 26.93 -32.36
CA ILE A 454 -2.91 28.28 -31.85
C ILE A 454 -2.02 28.69 -30.68
N ALA A 455 -1.77 27.77 -29.76
CA ALA A 455 -0.87 28.00 -28.63
C ALA A 455 0.56 28.28 -29.09
N ALA A 456 1.04 27.57 -30.13
CA ALA A 456 2.35 27.79 -30.75
C ALA A 456 2.45 29.18 -31.43
N MET A 457 1.43 29.58 -32.18
CA MET A 457 1.38 30.92 -32.76
C MET A 457 1.44 32.00 -31.67
N LYS A 458 0.65 31.85 -30.61
CA LYS A 458 0.66 32.79 -29.47
C LYS A 458 1.99 32.81 -28.71
N ALA A 459 2.63 31.66 -28.56
CA ALA A 459 3.96 31.57 -27.97
C ALA A 459 5.03 32.29 -28.76
N ILE A 460 5.02 32.12 -30.10
CA ILE A 460 5.93 32.83 -31.01
C ILE A 460 5.67 34.36 -30.93
N GLU A 461 4.42 34.79 -31.02
CA GLU A 461 4.01 36.21 -30.86
C GLU A 461 4.54 36.82 -29.56
N THR A 462 4.57 36.04 -28.49
CA THR A 462 5.03 36.48 -27.19
C THR A 462 6.50 36.14 -26.90
N ASN A 463 7.27 35.82 -27.95
CA ASN A 463 8.73 35.58 -27.93
C ASN A 463 9.16 34.38 -27.03
N HIS A 464 8.37 33.29 -27.05
CA HIS A 464 8.74 32.03 -26.44
C HIS A 464 9.27 31.04 -27.48
N SER A 465 10.23 30.21 -27.10
CA SER A 465 10.90 29.26 -28.00
C SER A 465 10.30 27.84 -27.95
N SER A 466 9.47 27.53 -26.96
CA SER A 466 8.84 26.22 -26.86
C SER A 466 7.51 26.27 -26.10
N LEU A 467 6.70 25.23 -26.30
CA LEU A 467 5.57 24.88 -25.46
C LEU A 467 5.97 23.72 -24.56
N LEU A 468 5.53 23.75 -23.29
CA LEU A 468 5.78 22.73 -22.29
C LEU A 468 4.45 22.22 -21.73
N THR A 469 4.36 20.92 -21.38
CA THR A 469 3.19 20.38 -20.68
C THR A 469 3.59 19.26 -19.73
N TYR A 470 2.79 19.10 -18.65
CA TYR A 470 2.90 18.03 -17.67
C TYR A 470 1.65 17.15 -17.75
N VAL A 471 1.82 15.93 -18.26
CA VAL A 471 0.73 14.97 -18.44
C VAL A 471 0.67 14.03 -17.25
N ASP A 472 -0.41 14.08 -16.50
CA ASP A 472 -0.61 13.25 -15.33
C ASP A 472 -0.85 11.80 -15.72
N THR A 473 -0.03 10.89 -15.17
CA THR A 473 -0.12 9.46 -15.50
C THR A 473 -1.18 8.71 -14.69
N HIS A 474 -1.77 9.31 -13.63
CA HIS A 474 -2.85 8.67 -12.89
C HIS A 474 -4.12 8.45 -13.72
N LEU A 475 -4.28 9.18 -14.80
CA LEU A 475 -5.38 9.03 -15.77
C LEU A 475 -5.10 8.00 -16.88
N GLY A 476 -4.04 7.21 -16.71
CA GLY A 476 -3.51 6.32 -17.75
C GLY A 476 -2.62 7.04 -18.78
N VAL A 477 -1.58 6.36 -19.22
CA VAL A 477 -0.62 6.90 -20.21
C VAL A 477 -1.29 7.06 -21.58
N GLN A 478 -1.03 8.17 -22.26
CA GLN A 478 -1.50 8.42 -23.63
C GLN A 478 -0.36 8.82 -24.55
N ASN A 479 -0.34 8.22 -25.73
CA ASN A 479 0.59 8.59 -26.82
C ASN A 479 0.09 9.80 -27.65
N SER A 480 -1.05 10.40 -27.28
CA SER A 480 -1.69 11.49 -28.04
C SER A 480 -0.80 12.73 -28.18
N TRP A 481 0.03 13.03 -27.18
CA TRP A 481 0.97 14.14 -27.24
C TRP A 481 2.08 13.89 -28.25
N GLN A 482 2.69 12.69 -28.23
CA GLN A 482 3.71 12.30 -29.22
C GLN A 482 3.13 12.28 -30.63
N SER A 483 1.91 11.72 -30.80
CA SER A 483 1.21 11.73 -32.08
C SER A 483 0.86 13.16 -32.59
N ALA A 484 0.79 14.13 -31.67
CA ALA A 484 0.60 15.55 -32.01
C ALA A 484 1.93 16.32 -32.23
N GLY A 485 3.06 15.62 -32.32
CA GLY A 485 4.39 16.17 -32.62
C GLY A 485 5.18 16.66 -31.40
N TRP A 486 4.73 16.32 -30.16
CA TRP A 486 5.44 16.67 -28.94
C TRP A 486 6.55 15.67 -28.63
N THR A 487 7.68 16.16 -28.15
CA THR A 487 8.82 15.33 -27.72
C THR A 487 8.73 15.06 -26.22
N PHE A 488 8.86 13.79 -25.83
CA PHE A 488 9.00 13.41 -24.43
C PHE A 488 10.37 13.87 -23.91
N VAL A 489 10.40 14.57 -22.78
CA VAL A 489 11.62 15.09 -22.17
C VAL A 489 12.06 14.22 -20.99
N ASN A 490 11.21 14.07 -20.00
CA ASN A 490 11.49 13.27 -18.80
C ASN A 490 10.19 12.99 -18.01
N GLU A 491 10.33 12.24 -16.91
CA GLU A 491 9.31 12.11 -15.90
C GLU A 491 9.59 13.05 -14.72
N SER A 492 8.54 13.66 -14.17
CA SER A 492 8.66 14.40 -12.91
C SER A 492 8.76 13.44 -11.73
N PRO A 493 9.23 13.86 -10.55
CA PRO A 493 9.00 13.13 -9.32
C PRO A 493 7.50 12.91 -9.05
N GLU A 494 7.18 11.94 -8.19
CA GLU A 494 5.80 11.69 -7.77
C GLU A 494 5.21 12.96 -7.17
N ARG A 495 4.04 13.35 -7.68
CA ARG A 495 3.29 14.50 -7.13
C ARG A 495 2.57 14.11 -5.85
N PHE A 496 2.22 15.09 -5.06
CA PHE A 496 1.40 14.88 -3.87
C PHE A 496 0.41 16.02 -3.67
N TRP A 497 -0.62 15.70 -2.89
CA TRP A 497 -1.57 16.65 -2.31
C TRP A 497 -1.52 16.54 -0.79
N TRP A 498 -2.00 17.55 -0.11
CA TRP A 498 -2.34 17.45 1.29
C TRP A 498 -3.78 16.96 1.43
N THR A 499 -4.11 16.20 2.47
CA THR A 499 -5.47 15.74 2.72
C THR A 499 -5.80 15.77 4.21
N ASP A 500 -7.04 16.14 4.51
CA ASP A 500 -7.70 16.00 5.81
C ASP A 500 -8.49 14.68 5.91
N TYR A 501 -8.14 13.68 5.07
CA TYR A 501 -8.81 12.40 4.88
C TYR A 501 -10.17 12.48 4.17
N HIS A 502 -10.65 13.67 3.86
CA HIS A 502 -11.91 13.89 3.17
C HIS A 502 -11.73 14.61 1.83
N THR A 503 -10.82 15.54 1.74
CA THR A 503 -10.56 16.35 0.54
C THR A 503 -9.06 16.44 0.28
N ARG A 504 -8.65 16.42 -1.00
CA ARG A 504 -7.27 16.70 -1.41
C ARG A 504 -7.10 18.19 -1.70
N PHE A 505 -6.08 18.76 -1.13
CA PHE A 505 -5.69 20.15 -1.31
C PHE A 505 -4.40 20.25 -2.09
N ASN A 506 -4.35 21.20 -3.01
CA ASN A 506 -3.10 21.53 -3.69
C ASN A 506 -2.04 21.94 -2.65
N ARG A 507 -0.79 21.46 -2.84
CA ARG A 507 0.33 21.75 -1.93
C ARG A 507 0.54 23.24 -1.66
N PHE A 508 0.22 24.10 -2.62
CA PHE A 508 0.37 25.56 -2.48
C PHE A 508 -0.59 26.18 -1.47
N LYS A 509 -1.59 25.47 -0.98
CA LYS A 509 -2.45 25.90 0.12
C LYS A 509 -1.68 25.99 1.44
N PHE A 510 -0.67 25.15 1.63
CA PHE A 510 0.13 25.01 2.85
C PHE A 510 1.58 25.45 2.64
N LYS A 511 1.80 26.53 1.88
CA LYS A 511 3.14 27.08 1.64
C LYS A 511 3.85 27.44 2.94
N ALA A 512 5.18 27.28 2.94
CA ALA A 512 6.04 27.78 4.00
C ALA A 512 5.73 29.24 4.32
N ASN A 513 5.55 29.55 5.58
CA ASN A 513 5.39 30.92 6.06
C ASN A 513 6.76 31.47 6.48
N LYS A 514 7.43 32.15 5.57
CA LYS A 514 8.78 32.69 5.80
C LYS A 514 8.82 33.74 6.91
N THR A 515 7.75 34.51 7.07
CA THR A 515 7.66 35.55 8.10
C THR A 515 7.63 34.94 9.50
N MET A 516 7.02 33.76 9.64
CA MET A 516 6.93 33.03 10.91
C MET A 516 8.00 31.93 11.04
N GLY A 517 8.90 31.78 10.07
CA GLY A 517 9.91 30.72 10.06
C GLY A 517 9.36 29.30 9.90
N LEU A 518 8.10 29.15 9.48
CA LEU A 518 7.43 27.85 9.36
C LEU A 518 7.67 27.23 7.99
N SER A 519 8.04 25.95 7.97
CA SER A 519 8.14 25.15 6.75
C SER A 519 6.74 24.76 6.23
N GLU A 520 6.66 24.25 4.97
CA GLU A 520 5.43 23.69 4.40
C GLU A 520 4.85 22.57 5.30
N ILE A 521 5.73 21.76 5.91
CA ILE A 521 5.34 20.65 6.80
C ILE A 521 4.77 21.19 8.12
N ASP A 522 5.36 22.26 8.69
CA ASP A 522 4.87 22.84 9.95
C ASP A 522 3.47 23.44 9.76
N VAL A 523 3.24 24.13 8.63
CA VAL A 523 1.93 24.70 8.29
C VAL A 523 0.90 23.58 8.08
N ALA A 524 1.28 22.49 7.43
CA ALA A 524 0.39 21.35 7.20
C ALA A 524 0.07 20.60 8.50
N ASN A 525 1.07 20.38 9.37
CA ASN A 525 0.87 19.75 10.67
C ASN A 525 -0.08 20.58 11.56
N ALA A 526 0.08 21.91 11.58
CA ALA A 526 -0.82 22.80 12.30
C ALA A 526 -2.26 22.74 11.78
N ALA A 527 -2.45 22.39 10.51
CA ALA A 527 -3.76 22.21 9.88
C ALA A 527 -4.28 20.75 9.97
N ASN A 528 -3.58 19.84 10.65
CA ASN A 528 -3.91 18.41 10.76
C ASN A 528 -4.12 17.71 9.40
N VAL A 529 -3.28 18.04 8.41
CA VAL A 529 -3.32 17.40 7.10
C VAL A 529 -2.07 16.55 6.88
N VAL A 530 -2.21 15.47 6.13
CA VAL A 530 -1.14 14.54 5.76
C VAL A 530 -0.99 14.49 4.24
N LYS A 531 0.14 13.98 3.74
CA LYS A 531 0.32 13.85 2.29
C LYS A 531 -0.40 12.61 1.76
N ILE A 532 -0.94 12.76 0.56
CA ILE A 532 -1.34 11.66 -0.29
C ILE A 532 -0.57 11.75 -1.60
N TRP A 533 0.16 10.67 -1.92
CA TRP A 533 1.05 10.62 -3.07
C TRP A 533 0.28 10.16 -4.30
N GLY A 534 0.56 10.76 -5.44
CA GLY A 534 0.05 10.35 -6.74
C GLY A 534 1.14 9.72 -7.61
N CYS A 535 0.83 9.58 -8.89
CA CYS A 535 1.78 9.15 -9.90
C CYS A 535 2.69 10.29 -10.36
N ARG A 536 3.64 9.97 -11.24
CA ARG A 536 4.52 10.93 -11.92
C ARG A 536 3.77 11.62 -13.05
N ASN A 537 4.28 12.77 -13.47
CA ASN A 537 3.86 13.39 -14.72
C ASN A 537 4.90 13.09 -15.81
N LEU A 538 4.42 12.84 -17.03
CA LEU A 538 5.27 12.88 -18.22
C LEU A 538 5.42 14.33 -18.67
N VAL A 539 6.65 14.76 -18.90
CA VAL A 539 6.96 16.10 -19.37
C VAL A 539 7.19 16.05 -20.87
N PHE A 540 6.41 16.83 -21.59
CA PHE A 540 6.54 16.98 -23.05
C PHE A 540 6.86 18.41 -23.41
N GLU A 541 7.68 18.57 -24.44
CA GLU A 541 8.05 19.86 -25.03
C GLU A 541 7.82 19.85 -26.54
N LEU A 542 7.37 20.98 -27.06
CA LEU A 542 7.28 21.25 -28.49
C LEU A 542 8.13 22.46 -28.79
N ALA A 543 9.27 22.24 -29.44
CA ALA A 543 10.13 23.34 -29.93
C ALA A 543 9.42 24.14 -31.02
N LEU A 544 9.54 25.46 -30.97
CA LEU A 544 8.97 26.38 -31.91
C LEU A 544 10.09 26.91 -32.82
N ILE A 545 9.98 26.65 -34.12
CA ILE A 545 10.93 27.19 -35.11
C ILE A 545 10.57 28.66 -35.28
N THR A 546 11.42 29.55 -34.76
CA THR A 546 11.32 30.99 -35.09
C THR A 546 11.96 31.20 -36.47
N SER A 547 11.36 32.00 -37.31
CA SER A 547 11.82 32.32 -38.69
C SER A 547 13.24 32.93 -38.81
N ARG A 548 13.93 33.11 -37.68
CA ARG A 548 15.33 33.55 -37.61
C ARG A 548 16.36 32.42 -37.75
N GLU A 549 15.95 31.16 -37.65
CA GLU A 549 16.81 29.96 -37.73
C GLU A 549 16.48 29.05 -38.91
N ALA A 550 15.72 29.51 -39.89
CA ALA A 550 15.58 28.77 -41.12
C ALA A 550 16.96 28.74 -41.83
N PRO A 551 17.57 27.56 -42.05
CA PRO A 551 18.81 27.49 -42.81
C PRO A 551 18.54 28.12 -44.20
N SER A 552 19.39 29.06 -44.57
CA SER A 552 19.40 29.60 -45.95
C SER A 552 19.41 28.41 -46.89
N GLN A 553 18.35 28.24 -47.70
CA GLN A 553 18.34 27.24 -48.76
C GLN A 553 19.56 27.50 -49.66
N PRO A 554 20.37 26.48 -49.99
CA PRO A 554 21.37 26.64 -51.00
C PRO A 554 20.64 26.97 -52.30
N ALA A 555 21.05 28.06 -52.93
CA ALA A 555 20.61 28.44 -54.25
C ALA A 555 20.94 27.31 -55.23
N TRP A 556 19.91 26.69 -55.79
CA TRP A 556 19.93 25.93 -57.05
C TRP A 556 18.68 26.25 -57.84
#